data_49e35de9e03dffaac116b6af9a44a542
#
_entry.id   49e35de9e03dffaac116b6af9a44a542
#
_cell.length_a   1.000
_cell.length_b   1.000
_cell.length_c   1.000
_cell.angle_alpha   90.00
_cell.angle_beta   90.00
_cell.angle_gamma   90.00
#
_symmetry.space_group_name_H-M   'P 1'
#
loop_
_entity.id
_entity.type
_entity.pdbx_description
1 polymer ?
#
loop_
_entity_poly.entity_id
_entity_poly.type
_entity_poly.pdbx_seq_one_letter_code
_entity_poly.pdbx_strand_id
1 'polypeptide(L)'
;MRKTEEQKMAEAFADIQPIIRKQGHIKQCLHPNKAECKGEIIRAHAIQNNRILSRIAENGHVTMLDGTSFLIFQDAQTKGRKVATMFTGFCSYHDKVLFQEIEDIDFTATQKQIFLLTYRTMAWHYHKKQEQVKQNEIMMQQMAERGFALKQNRENNLFLHSLDLGLSDNEIKKNEFDHALINCDYEKVHSRIWELPYEVQFAVSMQFEPSFDLH
;
A
#
# COMPACT_ATOMS: atom_id res chain seq x y z
N MET A 1 -32.88 -19.88 -19.48
CA MET A 1 -32.32 -18.75 -20.27
C MET A 1 -30.82 -18.96 -20.42
N ARG A 2 -30.27 -18.80 -21.65
CA ARG A 2 -28.80 -18.80 -21.83
C ARG A 2 -28.23 -17.50 -21.24
N LYS A 3 -27.16 -17.61 -20.45
CA LYS A 3 -26.43 -16.45 -19.89
C LYS A 3 -25.81 -15.64 -21.03
N THR A 4 -25.81 -14.32 -20.89
CA THR A 4 -25.07 -13.42 -21.80
C THR A 4 -23.56 -13.58 -21.60
N GLU A 5 -22.75 -13.12 -22.56
CA GLU A 5 -21.28 -13.12 -22.42
C GLU A 5 -20.83 -12.26 -21.24
N GLU A 6 -21.47 -11.13 -21.00
CA GLU A 6 -21.20 -10.27 -19.84
C GLU A 6 -21.47 -10.98 -18.50
N GLN A 7 -22.57 -11.74 -18.41
CA GLN A 7 -22.89 -12.53 -17.21
C GLN A 7 -21.85 -13.62 -16.97
N LYS A 8 -21.42 -14.32 -18.03
CA LYS A 8 -20.37 -15.33 -17.92
C LYS A 8 -19.03 -14.74 -17.47
N MET A 9 -18.68 -13.57 -18.05
CA MET A 9 -17.44 -12.87 -17.69
C MET A 9 -17.47 -12.39 -16.24
N ALA A 10 -18.59 -11.85 -15.77
CA ALA A 10 -18.76 -11.43 -14.39
C ALA A 10 -18.65 -12.60 -13.39
N GLU A 11 -19.25 -13.75 -13.71
CA GLU A 11 -19.11 -14.98 -12.92
C GLU A 11 -17.66 -15.46 -12.88
N ALA A 12 -17.00 -15.56 -14.05
CA ALA A 12 -15.60 -15.94 -14.13
C ALA A 12 -14.70 -15.00 -13.31
N PHE A 13 -14.98 -13.69 -13.36
CA PHE A 13 -14.26 -12.71 -12.55
C PHE A 13 -14.50 -12.91 -11.04
N ALA A 14 -15.72 -13.19 -10.62
CA ALA A 14 -16.04 -13.49 -9.23
C ALA A 14 -15.32 -14.76 -8.73
N ASP A 15 -15.27 -15.81 -9.55
CA ASP A 15 -14.63 -17.09 -9.24
C ASP A 15 -13.10 -16.98 -9.05
N ILE A 16 -12.46 -16.05 -9.75
CA ILE A 16 -11.00 -15.86 -9.64
C ILE A 16 -10.59 -14.94 -8.49
N GLN A 17 -11.50 -14.17 -7.89
CA GLN A 17 -11.15 -13.24 -6.80
C GLN A 17 -10.41 -13.91 -5.62
N PRO A 18 -10.80 -15.09 -5.12
CA PRO A 18 -10.04 -15.78 -4.08
C PRO A 18 -8.63 -16.17 -4.51
N ILE A 19 -8.45 -16.55 -5.80
CA ILE A 19 -7.15 -16.91 -6.38
C ILE A 19 -6.25 -15.68 -6.42
N ILE A 20 -6.76 -14.57 -6.95
CA ILE A 20 -6.04 -13.28 -7.02
C ILE A 20 -5.60 -12.84 -5.63
N ARG A 21 -6.49 -12.86 -4.64
CA ARG A 21 -6.17 -12.47 -3.26
C ARG A 21 -5.09 -13.36 -2.64
N LYS A 22 -5.16 -14.67 -2.85
CA LYS A 22 -4.22 -15.64 -2.27
C LYS A 22 -2.85 -15.57 -2.93
N GLN A 23 -2.80 -15.59 -4.26
CA GLN A 23 -1.55 -15.67 -5.02
C GLN A 23 -0.90 -14.29 -5.24
N GLY A 24 -1.71 -13.23 -5.32
CA GLY A 24 -1.24 -11.86 -5.47
C GLY A 24 -0.67 -11.24 -4.20
N HIS A 25 -0.89 -11.90 -3.05
CA HIS A 25 -0.32 -11.43 -1.79
C HIS A 25 1.19 -11.65 -1.73
N ILE A 26 1.94 -10.61 -1.33
CA ILE A 26 3.40 -10.60 -1.24
C ILE A 26 3.82 -10.55 0.23
N LYS A 27 4.76 -11.41 0.60
CA LYS A 27 5.42 -11.39 1.92
C LYS A 27 6.91 -11.20 1.71
N GLN A 28 7.42 -10.05 2.05
CA GLN A 28 8.85 -9.74 1.92
C GLN A 28 9.26 -8.68 2.95
N CYS A 29 10.54 -8.65 3.28
CA CYS A 29 11.07 -7.55 4.06
C CYS A 29 11.58 -6.47 3.08
N LEU A 30 11.10 -5.25 3.19
CA LEU A 30 11.50 -4.11 2.35
C LEU A 30 12.73 -3.36 2.88
N HIS A 31 13.23 -3.70 4.07
CA HIS A 31 14.47 -3.11 4.58
C HIS A 31 15.63 -3.40 3.64
N PRO A 32 16.50 -2.41 3.31
CA PRO A 32 17.60 -2.59 2.36
C PRO A 32 18.62 -3.64 2.81
N ASN A 33 18.95 -3.69 4.09
CA ASN A 33 19.89 -4.68 4.62
C ASN A 33 19.23 -6.04 4.84
N LYS A 34 19.13 -6.84 3.80
CA LYS A 34 18.51 -8.18 3.84
C LYS A 34 19.27 -9.18 4.70
N ALA A 35 20.59 -8.99 4.86
CA ALA A 35 21.43 -9.89 5.65
C ALA A 35 21.07 -9.88 7.14
N GLU A 36 20.47 -8.80 7.62
CA GLU A 36 20.03 -8.66 9.02
C GLU A 36 18.60 -9.12 9.26
N CYS A 37 17.88 -9.63 8.25
CA CYS A 37 16.52 -10.11 8.44
C CYS A 37 16.49 -11.24 9.49
N LYS A 38 15.61 -11.08 10.49
CA LYS A 38 15.37 -12.08 11.54
C LYS A 38 13.88 -12.18 11.83
N GLY A 39 13.45 -13.41 12.11
CA GLY A 39 12.06 -13.73 12.36
C GLY A 39 11.20 -13.74 11.09
N GLU A 40 9.90 -13.86 11.28
CA GLU A 40 8.93 -13.96 10.19
C GLU A 40 8.55 -12.59 9.63
N ILE A 41 8.01 -12.59 8.41
CA ILE A 41 7.34 -11.41 7.85
C ILE A 41 6.04 -11.18 8.62
N ILE A 42 5.91 -10.03 9.23
CA ILE A 42 4.77 -9.68 10.06
C ILE A 42 3.75 -8.81 9.30
N ARG A 43 2.61 -8.59 9.93
CA ARG A 43 1.59 -7.66 9.47
C ARG A 43 1.84 -6.29 10.13
N ALA A 44 2.70 -5.50 9.51
CA ALA A 44 2.99 -4.14 9.94
C ALA A 44 1.83 -3.18 9.60
N HIS A 45 1.62 -2.15 10.40
CA HIS A 45 0.62 -1.12 10.12
C HIS A 45 1.27 0.06 9.37
N ALA A 46 0.67 0.51 8.27
CA ALA A 46 1.10 1.75 7.61
C ALA A 46 0.75 2.99 8.45
N ILE A 47 -0.41 2.99 9.12
CA ILE A 47 -0.82 4.00 10.10
C ILE A 47 -0.83 3.34 11.48
N GLN A 48 -0.21 3.97 12.46
CA GLN A 48 -0.06 3.45 13.82
C GLN A 48 -1.40 3.03 14.44
N ASN A 49 -1.50 1.76 14.83
CA ASN A 49 -2.71 1.22 15.41
C ASN A 49 -3.02 1.80 16.81
N ASN A 50 -2.02 1.90 17.68
CA ASN A 50 -2.24 2.24 19.08
C ASN A 50 -2.30 3.75 19.36
N ARG A 51 -1.71 4.58 18.50
CA ARG A 51 -1.65 6.02 18.71
C ARG A 51 -2.60 6.80 17.80
N ILE A 52 -2.76 6.36 16.55
CA ILE A 52 -3.58 7.08 15.55
C ILE A 52 -4.92 6.38 15.37
N LEU A 53 -4.91 5.12 14.91
CA LEU A 53 -6.17 4.42 14.62
C LEU A 53 -7.04 4.23 15.88
N SER A 54 -6.44 4.09 17.06
CA SER A 54 -7.21 3.99 18.31
C SER A 54 -7.98 5.25 18.68
N ARG A 55 -7.52 6.42 18.24
CA ARG A 55 -8.19 7.70 18.53
C ARG A 55 -9.38 7.98 17.62
N ILE A 56 -9.33 7.48 16.39
CA ILE A 56 -10.38 7.68 15.37
C ILE A 56 -11.32 6.48 15.22
N ALA A 57 -11.06 5.38 15.95
CA ALA A 57 -11.85 4.18 15.85
C ALA A 57 -13.14 4.28 16.69
N GLU A 58 -14.26 3.93 16.10
CA GLU A 58 -15.53 3.74 16.78
C GLU A 58 -15.77 2.25 17.05
N ASN A 59 -15.98 1.87 18.31
CA ASN A 59 -16.13 0.46 18.71
C ASN A 59 -15.04 -0.48 18.17
N GLY A 60 -13.81 0.02 18.11
CA GLY A 60 -12.66 -0.74 17.59
C GLY A 60 -12.58 -0.86 16.07
N HIS A 61 -13.41 -0.15 15.33
CA HIS A 61 -13.47 -0.16 13.86
C HIS A 61 -13.18 1.22 13.29
N VAL A 62 -12.63 1.23 12.08
CA VAL A 62 -12.41 2.43 11.28
C VAL A 62 -13.04 2.26 9.90
N THR A 63 -13.56 3.34 9.36
CA THR A 63 -14.05 3.38 7.98
C THR A 63 -12.90 3.70 7.05
N MET A 64 -12.66 2.85 6.06
CA MET A 64 -11.58 3.00 5.09
C MET A 64 -12.14 3.23 3.70
N LEU A 65 -11.53 4.17 2.98
CA LEU A 65 -11.67 4.29 1.54
C LEU A 65 -10.59 3.40 0.91
N ASP A 66 -10.96 2.19 0.53
CA ASP A 66 -10.06 1.31 -0.22
C ASP A 66 -10.03 1.80 -1.67
N GLY A 67 -8.85 2.26 -2.14
CA GLY A 67 -8.72 2.96 -3.41
C GLY A 67 -9.32 2.23 -4.62
N THR A 68 -9.20 0.90 -4.68
CA THR A 68 -9.78 0.10 -5.77
C THR A 68 -11.29 -0.05 -5.62
N SER A 69 -11.76 -0.35 -4.41
CA SER A 69 -13.20 -0.47 -4.13
C SER A 69 -13.91 0.88 -4.21
N PHE A 70 -13.25 1.96 -3.78
CA PHE A 70 -13.82 3.31 -3.84
C PHE A 70 -14.01 3.80 -5.28
N LEU A 71 -13.03 3.58 -6.17
CA LEU A 71 -13.13 3.99 -7.57
C LEU A 71 -14.19 3.22 -8.36
N ILE A 72 -14.41 1.93 -8.01
CA ILE A 72 -15.34 1.06 -8.73
C ILE A 72 -16.73 1.08 -8.10
N PHE A 73 -16.83 1.03 -6.77
CA PHE A 73 -18.09 0.84 -6.05
C PHE A 73 -18.51 2.03 -5.21
N GLN A 74 -17.67 3.05 -5.04
CA GLN A 74 -17.87 4.22 -4.16
C GLN A 74 -18.22 3.85 -2.71
N ASP A 75 -17.88 2.64 -2.27
CA ASP A 75 -18.22 2.13 -0.96
C ASP A 75 -17.06 2.25 0.02
N ALA A 76 -17.33 2.89 1.14
CA ALA A 76 -16.45 2.88 2.29
C ALA A 76 -16.58 1.55 3.04
N GLN A 77 -15.45 0.92 3.38
CA GLN A 77 -15.43 -0.34 4.10
C GLN A 77 -15.11 -0.13 5.58
N THR A 78 -15.93 -0.69 6.45
CA THR A 78 -15.64 -0.73 7.87
C THR A 78 -14.73 -1.92 8.18
N LYS A 79 -13.56 -1.66 8.79
CA LYS A 79 -12.58 -2.68 9.17
C LYS A 79 -12.17 -2.51 10.63
N GLY A 80 -11.95 -3.61 11.33
CA GLY A 80 -11.33 -3.56 12.65
C GLY A 80 -9.98 -2.85 12.60
N ARG A 81 -9.71 -1.89 13.50
CA ARG A 81 -8.47 -1.10 13.52
C ARG A 81 -7.20 -1.95 13.55
N LYS A 82 -7.27 -3.15 14.15
CA LYS A 82 -6.13 -4.09 14.24
C LYS A 82 -5.78 -4.74 12.90
N VAL A 83 -6.63 -4.64 11.89
CA VAL A 83 -6.40 -5.17 10.55
C VAL A 83 -6.40 -4.09 9.47
N ALA A 84 -6.86 -2.90 9.83
CA ALA A 84 -6.82 -1.74 8.95
C ALA A 84 -5.36 -1.33 8.66
N THR A 85 -5.06 -0.92 7.45
CA THR A 85 -3.75 -0.44 6.99
C THR A 85 -2.59 -1.46 7.10
N MET A 86 -2.87 -2.75 7.36
CA MET A 86 -1.82 -3.76 7.45
C MET A 86 -1.22 -4.12 6.09
N PHE A 87 0.08 -4.41 6.10
CA PHE A 87 0.81 -4.98 4.98
C PHE A 87 1.96 -5.87 5.45
N THR A 88 2.47 -6.73 4.59
CA THR A 88 3.51 -7.72 4.87
C THR A 88 4.84 -7.32 4.25
N GLY A 89 5.30 -6.11 4.61
CA GLY A 89 6.48 -5.45 4.05
C GLY A 89 7.72 -5.46 4.93
N PHE A 90 7.67 -6.05 6.14
CA PHE A 90 8.83 -6.12 7.03
C PHE A 90 8.87 -7.43 7.81
N CYS A 91 10.08 -7.90 8.11
CA CYS A 91 10.26 -8.96 9.12
C CYS A 91 10.14 -8.36 10.51
N SER A 92 9.86 -9.21 11.50
CA SER A 92 9.64 -8.78 12.91
C SER A 92 10.80 -7.99 13.49
N TYR A 93 12.04 -8.34 13.13
CA TYR A 93 13.23 -7.61 13.57
C TYR A 93 13.29 -6.21 12.98
N HIS A 94 13.22 -6.10 11.63
CA HIS A 94 13.34 -4.79 10.98
C HIS A 94 12.15 -3.88 11.29
N ASP A 95 10.94 -4.40 11.37
CA ASP A 95 9.78 -3.58 11.77
C ASP A 95 9.99 -2.95 13.14
N LYS A 96 10.42 -3.77 14.12
CA LYS A 96 10.66 -3.29 15.48
C LYS A 96 11.81 -2.28 15.55
N VAL A 97 12.97 -2.62 15.01
CA VAL A 97 14.17 -1.77 15.15
C VAL A 97 14.02 -0.47 14.39
N LEU A 98 13.42 -0.53 13.19
CA LEU A 98 13.27 0.64 12.34
C LEU A 98 12.22 1.61 12.88
N PHE A 99 11.07 1.10 13.32
CA PHE A 99 9.93 1.96 13.65
C PHE A 99 9.74 2.20 15.14
N GLN A 100 10.63 1.68 16.02
CA GLN A 100 10.55 1.89 17.46
C GLN A 100 10.49 3.38 17.83
N GLU A 101 11.24 4.23 17.14
CA GLU A 101 11.27 5.68 17.34
C GLU A 101 9.90 6.35 17.17
N ILE A 102 9.06 5.81 16.31
CA ILE A 102 7.71 6.34 16.07
C ILE A 102 6.61 5.52 16.73
N GLU A 103 6.87 4.29 17.17
CA GLU A 103 5.89 3.46 17.88
C GLU A 103 5.91 3.68 19.39
N ASP A 104 7.08 3.74 19.99
CA ASP A 104 7.25 3.75 21.43
C ASP A 104 7.45 5.16 22.01
N ILE A 105 8.01 6.09 21.21
CA ILE A 105 8.32 7.45 21.63
C ILE A 105 7.23 8.42 21.13
N ASP A 106 6.91 9.43 21.95
CA ASP A 106 5.96 10.46 21.55
C ASP A 106 6.47 11.25 20.34
N PHE A 107 5.56 11.66 19.49
CA PHE A 107 5.90 12.45 18.33
C PHE A 107 6.30 13.87 18.74
N THR A 108 7.58 14.17 18.57
CA THR A 108 8.18 15.48 18.88
C THR A 108 8.70 16.18 17.62
N ALA A 109 8.31 15.66 16.46
CA ALA A 109 8.69 16.20 15.15
C ALA A 109 10.20 16.23 14.89
N THR A 110 10.95 15.30 15.49
CA THR A 110 12.37 15.13 15.12
C THR A 110 12.47 14.76 13.65
N GLN A 111 13.55 15.18 12.99
CA GLN A 111 13.77 14.87 11.58
C GLN A 111 13.77 13.35 11.32
N LYS A 112 14.31 12.58 12.25
CA LYS A 112 14.27 11.11 12.21
C LYS A 112 12.84 10.57 12.27
N GLN A 113 11.98 11.07 13.18
CA GLN A 113 10.59 10.62 13.25
C GLN A 113 9.83 10.95 11.96
N ILE A 114 10.03 12.15 11.41
CA ILE A 114 9.43 12.58 10.14
C ILE A 114 9.86 11.66 9.00
N PHE A 115 11.19 11.41 8.90
CA PHE A 115 11.73 10.50 7.90
C PHE A 115 11.13 9.09 8.03
N LEU A 116 11.05 8.53 9.23
CA LEU A 116 10.54 7.17 9.46
C LEU A 116 9.05 7.03 9.13
N LEU A 117 8.23 8.04 9.43
CA LEU A 117 6.82 8.07 9.01
C LEU A 117 6.70 8.09 7.49
N THR A 118 7.51 8.92 6.82
CA THR A 118 7.55 9.00 5.36
C THR A 118 8.05 7.71 4.73
N TYR A 119 9.13 7.13 5.30
CA TYR A 119 9.67 5.84 4.84
C TYR A 119 8.64 4.72 4.94
N ARG A 120 7.89 4.65 6.06
CA ARG A 120 6.82 3.66 6.25
C ARG A 120 5.72 3.82 5.20
N THR A 121 5.30 5.05 4.93
CA THR A 121 4.30 5.37 3.91
C THR A 121 4.78 4.95 2.52
N MET A 122 6.01 5.32 2.15
CA MET A 122 6.62 4.94 0.88
C MET A 122 6.72 3.40 0.75
N ALA A 123 7.20 2.71 1.79
CA ALA A 123 7.32 1.25 1.78
C ALA A 123 5.95 0.56 1.61
N TRP A 124 4.89 1.08 2.26
CA TRP A 124 3.54 0.59 2.08
C TRP A 124 3.04 0.78 0.65
N HIS A 125 3.21 1.97 0.07
CA HIS A 125 2.81 2.25 -1.31
C HIS A 125 3.54 1.38 -2.32
N TYR A 126 4.86 1.24 -2.19
CA TYR A 126 5.66 0.35 -3.04
C TYR A 126 5.17 -1.10 -2.94
N HIS A 127 4.97 -1.60 -1.72
CA HIS A 127 4.44 -2.96 -1.51
C HIS A 127 3.06 -3.16 -2.16
N LYS A 128 2.16 -2.18 -2.00
CA LYS A 128 0.83 -2.23 -2.61
C LYS A 128 0.88 -2.18 -4.13
N LYS A 129 1.79 -1.40 -4.69
CA LYS A 129 2.00 -1.36 -6.14
C LYS A 129 2.52 -2.71 -6.68
N GLN A 130 3.45 -3.34 -5.98
CA GLN A 130 3.91 -4.70 -6.33
C GLN A 130 2.77 -5.73 -6.27
N GLU A 131 1.94 -5.70 -5.21
CA GLU A 131 0.76 -6.56 -5.12
C GLU A 131 -0.22 -6.29 -6.27
N GLN A 132 -0.46 -5.03 -6.61
CA GLN A 132 -1.37 -4.65 -7.70
C GLN A 132 -0.92 -5.18 -9.07
N VAL A 133 0.36 -5.04 -9.42
CA VAL A 133 0.92 -5.57 -10.67
C VAL A 133 0.76 -7.09 -10.71
N LYS A 134 1.19 -7.78 -9.67
CA LYS A 134 1.07 -9.24 -9.57
C LYS A 134 -0.37 -9.73 -9.62
N GLN A 135 -1.29 -9.06 -8.94
CA GLN A 135 -2.73 -9.39 -8.97
C GLN A 135 -3.32 -9.21 -10.36
N ASN A 136 -2.88 -8.18 -11.08
CA ASN A 136 -3.32 -7.95 -12.45
C ASN A 136 -2.81 -9.03 -13.41
N GLU A 137 -1.55 -9.45 -13.30
CA GLU A 137 -0.99 -10.57 -14.07
C GLU A 137 -1.77 -11.86 -13.86
N ILE A 138 -2.05 -12.21 -12.59
CA ILE A 138 -2.84 -13.39 -12.24
C ILE A 138 -4.26 -13.29 -12.81
N MET A 139 -4.89 -12.12 -12.69
CA MET A 139 -6.22 -11.88 -13.23
C MET A 139 -6.24 -12.11 -14.74
N MET A 140 -5.29 -11.54 -15.47
CA MET A 140 -5.20 -11.70 -16.92
C MET A 140 -5.02 -13.17 -17.32
N GLN A 141 -4.10 -13.88 -16.67
CA GLN A 141 -3.87 -15.30 -16.91
C GLN A 141 -5.13 -16.11 -16.64
N GLN A 142 -5.74 -15.93 -15.48
CA GLN A 142 -6.92 -16.70 -15.06
C GLN A 142 -8.15 -16.43 -15.94
N MET A 143 -8.34 -15.21 -16.42
CA MET A 143 -9.40 -14.88 -17.37
C MET A 143 -9.14 -15.48 -18.75
N ALA A 144 -7.90 -15.46 -19.24
CA ALA A 144 -7.52 -16.08 -20.51
C ALA A 144 -7.75 -17.60 -20.50
N GLU A 145 -7.37 -18.30 -19.41
CA GLU A 145 -7.61 -19.73 -19.22
C GLU A 145 -9.11 -20.11 -19.29
N ARG A 146 -10.00 -19.16 -18.96
CA ARG A 146 -11.47 -19.32 -19.04
C ARG A 146 -12.08 -18.86 -20.38
N GLY A 147 -11.23 -18.51 -21.34
CA GLY A 147 -11.65 -18.04 -22.66
C GLY A 147 -12.04 -16.55 -22.74
N PHE A 148 -11.76 -15.77 -21.69
CA PHE A 148 -12.00 -14.33 -21.64
C PHE A 148 -10.67 -13.56 -21.79
N ALA A 149 -9.96 -13.74 -22.87
CA ALA A 149 -8.77 -12.93 -23.14
C ALA A 149 -9.15 -11.44 -23.23
N LEU A 150 -8.44 -10.61 -22.48
CA LEU A 150 -8.60 -9.16 -22.58
C LEU A 150 -8.28 -8.75 -24.03
N LYS A 151 -9.20 -8.02 -24.64
CA LYS A 151 -8.96 -7.47 -25.98
C LYS A 151 -7.68 -6.62 -25.93
N GLN A 152 -6.76 -6.90 -26.83
CA GLN A 152 -5.62 -6.00 -27.08
C GLN A 152 -6.14 -4.75 -27.75
N ASN A 153 -6.55 -3.77 -26.94
CA ASN A 153 -6.94 -2.45 -27.38
C ASN A 153 -6.01 -1.40 -26.75
N ARG A 154 -6.07 -0.20 -27.27
CA ARG A 154 -5.23 0.91 -26.81
C ARG A 154 -5.42 1.22 -25.32
N GLU A 155 -6.64 1.12 -24.82
CA GLU A 155 -6.97 1.43 -23.42
C GLU A 155 -6.35 0.42 -22.45
N ASN A 156 -6.47 -0.89 -22.73
CA ASN A 156 -5.86 -1.94 -21.93
C ASN A 156 -4.33 -1.84 -21.94
N ASN A 157 -3.74 -1.56 -23.12
CA ASN A 157 -2.30 -1.39 -23.24
C ASN A 157 -1.81 -0.17 -22.44
N LEU A 158 -2.53 0.95 -22.47
CA LEU A 158 -2.21 2.13 -21.68
C LEU A 158 -2.35 1.85 -20.18
N PHE A 159 -3.37 1.12 -19.76
CA PHE A 159 -3.56 0.74 -18.36
C PHE A 159 -2.40 -0.14 -17.86
N LEU A 160 -2.04 -1.20 -18.59
CA LEU A 160 -0.91 -2.07 -18.24
C LEU A 160 0.40 -1.31 -18.17
N HIS A 161 0.67 -0.48 -19.17
CA HIS A 161 1.85 0.38 -19.19
C HIS A 161 1.89 1.35 -18.00
N SER A 162 0.75 1.90 -17.59
CA SER A 162 0.67 2.78 -16.42
C SER A 162 0.96 2.05 -15.10
N LEU A 163 0.62 0.76 -15.01
CA LEU A 163 0.96 -0.07 -13.85
C LEU A 163 2.46 -0.30 -13.75
N ASP A 164 3.11 -0.62 -14.86
CA ASP A 164 4.55 -0.87 -14.94
C ASP A 164 5.35 0.41 -14.66
N LEU A 165 4.96 1.52 -15.26
CA LEU A 165 5.55 2.83 -14.98
C LEU A 165 5.42 3.19 -13.50
N GLY A 166 4.21 3.06 -12.95
CA GLY A 166 3.98 3.35 -11.54
C GLY A 166 4.75 2.43 -10.60
N LEU A 167 5.03 1.18 -10.97
CA LEU A 167 5.92 0.31 -10.19
C LEU A 167 7.36 0.79 -10.27
N SER A 168 7.85 1.11 -11.47
CA SER A 168 9.21 1.62 -11.71
C SER A 168 9.47 2.92 -10.93
N ASP A 169 8.53 3.88 -10.97
CA ASP A 169 8.65 5.14 -10.23
C ASP A 169 8.73 4.91 -8.71
N ASN A 170 7.88 4.00 -8.20
CA ASN A 170 7.93 3.64 -6.78
C ASN A 170 9.22 2.91 -6.41
N GLU A 171 9.81 2.12 -7.30
CA GLU A 171 11.09 1.44 -7.07
C GLU A 171 12.25 2.44 -7.01
N ILE A 172 12.29 3.41 -7.93
CA ILE A 172 13.27 4.50 -7.91
C ILE A 172 13.18 5.23 -6.57
N LYS A 173 11.99 5.63 -6.16
CA LYS A 173 11.76 6.32 -4.90
C LYS A 173 12.17 5.47 -3.69
N LYS A 174 11.82 4.16 -3.72
CA LYS A 174 12.23 3.21 -2.69
C LYS A 174 13.75 3.18 -2.53
N ASN A 175 14.49 3.09 -3.64
CA ASN A 175 15.94 3.06 -3.62
C ASN A 175 16.55 4.35 -3.06
N GLU A 176 15.98 5.51 -3.39
CA GLU A 176 16.39 6.80 -2.82
C GLU A 176 16.22 6.84 -1.29
N PHE A 177 15.06 6.39 -0.81
CA PHE A 177 14.80 6.34 0.63
C PHE A 177 15.62 5.28 1.36
N ASP A 178 15.91 4.15 0.73
CA ASP A 178 16.79 3.12 1.27
C ASP A 178 18.21 3.64 1.46
N HIS A 179 18.70 4.38 0.46
CA HIS A 179 20.01 5.01 0.55
C HIS A 179 20.06 6.06 1.67
N ALA A 180 19.04 6.89 1.79
CA ALA A 180 18.94 7.86 2.87
C ALA A 180 18.86 7.19 4.26
N LEU A 181 18.11 6.08 4.38
CA LEU A 181 18.00 5.31 5.61
C LEU A 181 19.36 4.75 6.06
N ILE A 182 20.12 4.11 5.13
CA ILE A 182 21.43 3.51 5.44
C ILE A 182 22.42 4.59 5.88
N ASN A 183 22.39 5.76 5.27
CA ASN A 183 23.31 6.85 5.56
C ASN A 183 22.83 7.77 6.70
N CYS A 184 21.69 7.48 7.32
CA CYS A 184 21.05 8.33 8.30
C CYS A 184 20.79 9.77 7.80
N ASP A 185 20.57 9.92 6.50
CA ASP A 185 20.28 11.20 5.85
C ASP A 185 18.78 11.54 5.97
N TYR A 186 18.37 11.87 7.18
CA TYR A 186 16.97 12.16 7.50
C TYR A 186 16.52 13.54 6.99
N GLU A 187 17.45 14.44 6.71
CA GLU A 187 17.18 15.79 6.17
C GLU A 187 16.68 15.74 4.71
N LYS A 188 16.77 14.61 4.05
CA LYS A 188 16.20 14.41 2.70
C LYS A 188 14.68 14.66 2.65
N VAL A 189 13.98 14.55 3.77
CA VAL A 189 12.54 14.80 3.87
C VAL A 189 12.30 16.20 4.43
N HIS A 190 11.72 17.08 3.61
CA HIS A 190 11.21 18.36 4.07
C HIS A 190 9.76 18.22 4.50
N SER A 191 9.41 18.75 5.66
CA SER A 191 8.05 18.65 6.19
C SER A 191 7.48 20.01 6.57
N ARG A 192 6.14 20.07 6.58
CA ARG A 192 5.38 21.13 7.24
C ARG A 192 4.39 20.49 8.19
N ILE A 193 4.38 20.98 9.42
CA ILE A 193 3.52 20.46 10.49
C ILE A 193 2.54 21.57 10.85
N TRP A 194 1.27 21.22 10.89
CA TRP A 194 0.22 22.11 11.37
C TRP A 194 -0.39 21.50 12.63
N GLU A 195 -0.39 22.27 13.72
CA GLU A 195 -1.14 21.93 14.91
C GLU A 195 -2.55 22.49 14.79
N LEU A 196 -3.54 21.64 14.98
CA LEU A 196 -4.93 22.04 14.91
C LEU A 196 -5.51 22.15 16.33
N PRO A 197 -6.38 23.15 16.60
CA PRO A 197 -6.97 23.35 17.92
C PRO A 197 -8.09 22.35 18.25
N TYR A 198 -8.23 21.28 17.47
CA TYR A 198 -9.25 20.24 17.62
C TYR A 198 -8.71 18.87 17.20
N GLU A 199 -9.30 17.80 17.72
CA GLU A 199 -8.97 16.44 17.30
C GLU A 199 -9.54 16.13 15.92
N VAL A 200 -8.67 15.64 15.02
CA VAL A 200 -9.07 15.17 13.69
C VAL A 200 -9.66 13.76 13.78
N GLN A 201 -10.78 13.54 13.07
CA GLN A 201 -11.49 12.27 13.03
C GLN A 201 -11.07 11.38 11.85
N PHE A 202 -9.96 11.69 11.20
CA PHE A 202 -9.44 10.91 10.08
C PHE A 202 -7.90 10.85 10.12
N ALA A 203 -7.35 9.84 9.47
CA ALA A 203 -5.92 9.72 9.23
C ALA A 203 -5.66 9.34 7.77
N VAL A 204 -4.69 9.98 7.17
CA VAL A 204 -4.26 9.71 5.79
C VAL A 204 -2.78 9.38 5.79
N SER A 205 -2.42 8.31 5.10
CA SER A 205 -1.03 7.98 4.78
C SER A 205 -0.98 7.72 3.27
N MET A 206 -0.40 8.66 2.54
CA MET A 206 -0.42 8.65 1.08
C MET A 206 0.88 9.21 0.52
N GLN A 207 1.36 8.61 -0.56
CA GLN A 207 2.40 9.17 -1.42
C GLN A 207 1.74 9.72 -2.67
N PHE A 208 2.11 10.94 -3.03
CA PHE A 208 1.65 11.62 -4.22
C PHE A 208 2.83 12.30 -4.89
N GLU A 209 3.04 12.03 -6.16
CA GLU A 209 4.00 12.76 -7.01
C GLU A 209 3.22 13.49 -8.09
N PRO A 210 3.09 14.81 -7.98
CA PRO A 210 2.52 15.58 -9.08
C PRO A 210 3.50 15.56 -10.26
N SER A 211 3.06 15.09 -11.42
CA SER A 211 3.81 15.31 -12.66
C SER A 211 3.65 16.78 -13.06
N PHE A 212 4.72 17.54 -12.97
CA PHE A 212 4.72 18.96 -13.33
C PHE A 212 4.99 19.25 -14.82
N ASP A 213 4.88 18.25 -15.67
CA ASP A 213 4.95 18.46 -17.12
C ASP A 213 3.60 18.97 -17.66
N LEU A 214 3.07 20.03 -17.05
CA LEU A 214 2.05 20.87 -17.65
C LEU A 214 2.76 21.96 -18.46
N HIS A 215 3.27 21.61 -19.63
CA HIS A 215 3.60 22.54 -20.71
C HIS A 215 2.44 22.66 -21.67
#